data_d040600f6b36c7f3ba8d3a52a1af8957
#
_entry.id   d040600f6b36c7f3ba8d3a52a1af8957
#
_cell.length_a   1.000
_cell.length_b   1.000
_cell.length_c   1.000
_cell.angle_alpha   90.00
_cell.angle_beta   90.00
_cell.angle_gamma   90.00
#
_symmetry.space_group_name_H-M   'P 1'
#
loop_
_entity.id
_entity.type
_entity.pdbx_description
1 polymer ?
#
loop_
_entity_poly.entity_id
_entity_poly.type
_entity_poly.pdbx_seq_one_letter_code
_entity_poly.pdbx_strand_id
1 'polypeptide(L)'
;MVVRSLVAGLDLVIREPSGHPMADIDMPLRFAAMIPLQVYNTLQVPEERERLCQIDILIIGGGSIDHELETRIQELPICVYSTYGMTETLSHIALRRLNGPDASPYYTPFPSVKLSLSTDDTLIIDAPLVTDETLVTNDVAELLPDGRFRILGRKDNIINSGGIKIQTEIVEEILRPIIPTNFAITSVPDPKFGEAMILLITTG
;
A
#
# COMPACT_ATOMS: atom_id res chain seq x y z
N MET A 1 -10.33 10.33 -10.20
CA MET A 1 -10.73 11.59 -9.51
C MET A 1 -11.98 12.22 -10.10
N VAL A 2 -12.14 12.32 -11.43
CA VAL A 2 -13.29 12.98 -12.08
C VAL A 2 -14.64 12.46 -11.56
N VAL A 3 -14.86 11.14 -11.58
CA VAL A 3 -16.14 10.55 -11.11
C VAL A 3 -16.39 10.88 -9.63
N ARG A 4 -15.35 10.86 -8.79
CA ARG A 4 -15.49 11.19 -7.35
C ARG A 4 -15.88 12.65 -7.15
N SER A 5 -15.26 13.59 -7.88
CA SER A 5 -15.61 15.01 -7.76
C SER A 5 -17.05 15.26 -8.20
N LEU A 6 -17.50 14.64 -9.30
CA LEU A 6 -18.88 14.77 -9.79
C LEU A 6 -19.89 14.23 -8.79
N VAL A 7 -19.65 13.03 -8.25
CA VAL A 7 -20.57 12.38 -7.29
C VAL A 7 -20.62 13.14 -5.95
N ALA A 8 -19.47 13.64 -5.49
CA ALA A 8 -19.37 14.35 -4.21
C ALA A 8 -19.63 15.86 -4.31
N GLY A 9 -19.91 16.41 -5.51
CA GLY A 9 -20.12 17.83 -5.72
C GLY A 9 -18.89 18.68 -5.37
N LEU A 10 -17.68 18.18 -5.67
CA LEU A 10 -16.42 18.86 -5.39
C LEU A 10 -15.86 19.52 -6.65
N ASP A 11 -15.24 20.66 -6.48
CA ASP A 11 -14.46 21.31 -7.52
C ASP A 11 -13.21 20.46 -7.83
N LEU A 12 -12.89 20.28 -9.10
CA LEU A 12 -11.76 19.49 -9.57
C LEU A 12 -10.62 20.38 -10.06
N VAL A 13 -9.49 20.31 -9.39
CA VAL A 13 -8.25 20.94 -9.83
C VAL A 13 -7.51 19.97 -10.76
N ILE A 14 -7.46 20.28 -12.05
CA ILE A 14 -6.82 19.45 -13.06
C ILE A 14 -5.36 19.87 -13.19
N ARG A 15 -4.46 18.87 -13.19
CA ARG A 15 -3.02 19.06 -13.42
C ARG A 15 -2.51 17.97 -14.39
N GLU A 16 -1.46 18.29 -15.12
CA GLU A 16 -0.74 17.29 -15.90
C GLU A 16 -0.09 16.26 -14.99
N PRO A 17 -0.09 14.97 -15.39
CA PRO A 17 0.59 13.93 -14.63
C PRO A 17 2.08 14.25 -14.45
N SER A 18 2.54 14.23 -13.20
CA SER A 18 3.90 14.61 -12.82
C SER A 18 4.36 13.77 -11.63
N GLY A 19 5.68 13.62 -11.49
CA GLY A 19 6.31 13.08 -10.27
C GLY A 19 6.26 14.07 -9.09
N HIS A 20 5.96 15.37 -9.37
CA HIS A 20 5.88 16.47 -8.41
C HIS A 20 4.51 17.16 -8.47
N PRO A 21 3.43 16.48 -8.02
CA PRO A 21 2.07 16.98 -8.19
C PRO A 21 1.76 18.23 -7.36
N MET A 22 2.59 18.56 -6.37
CA MET A 22 2.42 19.72 -5.50
C MET A 22 3.23 20.96 -5.96
N ALA A 23 4.00 20.84 -7.04
CA ALA A 23 4.89 21.93 -7.50
C ALA A 23 4.14 23.25 -7.78
N ASP A 24 2.94 23.17 -8.37
CA ASP A 24 2.15 24.32 -8.82
C ASP A 24 0.78 24.44 -8.12
N ILE A 25 0.64 23.83 -6.93
CA ILE A 25 -0.58 23.97 -6.12
C ILE A 25 -0.41 25.15 -5.16
N ASP A 26 -1.16 26.19 -5.36
CA ASP A 26 -1.12 27.46 -4.60
C ASP A 26 -2.35 27.67 -3.71
N MET A 27 -3.17 26.66 -3.55
CA MET A 27 -4.41 26.68 -2.78
C MET A 27 -4.58 25.45 -1.90
N PRO A 28 -5.25 25.53 -0.75
CA PRO A 28 -5.59 24.38 0.07
C PRO A 28 -6.51 23.41 -0.69
N LEU A 29 -6.28 22.11 -0.51
CA LEU A 29 -7.09 21.06 -1.10
C LEU A 29 -7.80 20.25 0.00
N ARG A 30 -9.09 19.97 -0.19
CA ARG A 30 -9.82 19.08 0.74
C ARG A 30 -9.44 17.62 0.57
N PHE A 31 -9.04 17.24 -0.66
CA PHE A 31 -8.76 15.84 -0.97
C PHE A 31 -7.74 15.73 -2.11
N ALA A 32 -6.77 14.84 -1.94
CA ALA A 32 -5.86 14.44 -3.01
C ALA A 32 -5.64 12.93 -3.02
N ALA A 33 -5.27 12.39 -4.20
CA ALA A 33 -4.86 11.01 -4.39
C ALA A 33 -3.50 11.00 -5.08
N MET A 34 -2.55 10.28 -4.52
CA MET A 34 -1.17 10.16 -5.02
C MET A 34 -0.71 8.70 -5.02
N ILE A 35 0.32 8.41 -5.81
CA ILE A 35 1.07 7.16 -5.69
C ILE A 35 2.25 7.37 -4.71
N PRO A 36 2.83 6.28 -4.12
CA PRO A 36 3.93 6.39 -3.17
C PRO A 36 5.11 7.22 -3.69
N LEU A 37 5.51 7.04 -4.95
CA LEU A 37 6.58 7.82 -5.58
C LEU A 37 6.32 9.33 -5.57
N GLN A 38 5.08 9.76 -5.82
CA GLN A 38 4.71 11.18 -5.80
C GLN A 38 4.82 11.76 -4.38
N VAL A 39 4.37 11.00 -3.37
CA VAL A 39 4.51 11.42 -1.97
C VAL A 39 5.97 11.50 -1.58
N TYR A 40 6.77 10.49 -1.94
CA TYR A 40 8.22 10.49 -1.70
C TYR A 40 8.89 11.74 -2.28
N ASN A 41 8.66 12.04 -3.57
CA ASN A 41 9.23 13.21 -4.24
C ASN A 41 8.78 14.53 -3.59
N THR A 42 7.48 14.66 -3.30
CA THR A 42 6.91 15.84 -2.64
C THR A 42 7.56 16.09 -1.27
N LEU A 43 7.85 15.03 -0.51
CA LEU A 43 8.49 15.16 0.80
C LEU A 43 9.99 15.51 0.73
N GLN A 44 10.64 15.42 -0.45
CA GLN A 44 12.03 15.85 -0.63
C GLN A 44 12.15 17.37 -0.87
N VAL A 45 11.06 18.05 -1.26
CA VAL A 45 11.06 19.47 -1.62
C VAL A 45 10.29 20.23 -0.53
N PRO A 46 10.95 21.13 0.25
CA PRO A 46 10.31 21.81 1.38
C PRO A 46 9.02 22.55 1.01
N GLU A 47 9.01 23.28 -0.10
CA GLU A 47 7.87 24.06 -0.57
C GLU A 47 6.68 23.16 -0.98
N GLU A 48 6.96 21.98 -1.57
CA GLU A 48 5.93 21.03 -1.92
C GLU A 48 5.39 20.33 -0.67
N ARG A 49 6.25 20.03 0.32
CA ARG A 49 5.85 19.49 1.61
C ARG A 49 4.92 20.45 2.36
N GLU A 50 5.22 21.76 2.35
CA GLU A 50 4.34 22.78 2.95
C GLU A 50 2.95 22.78 2.29
N ARG A 51 2.88 22.70 0.96
CA ARG A 51 1.61 22.62 0.22
C ARG A 51 0.88 21.31 0.50
N LEU A 52 1.60 20.19 0.60
CA LEU A 52 1.02 18.90 0.99
C LEU A 52 0.35 18.99 2.36
N CYS A 53 0.96 19.69 3.30
CA CYS A 53 0.40 19.91 4.65
C CYS A 53 -0.88 20.76 4.68
N GLN A 54 -1.30 21.34 3.56
CA GLN A 54 -2.55 22.09 3.41
C GLN A 54 -3.69 21.25 2.80
N ILE A 55 -3.48 19.94 2.65
CA ILE A 55 -4.52 19.00 2.22
C ILE A 55 -5.26 18.48 3.45
N ASP A 56 -6.57 18.39 3.44
CA ASP A 56 -7.31 17.79 4.56
C ASP A 56 -7.14 16.25 4.57
N ILE A 57 -7.33 15.61 3.41
CA ILE A 57 -7.29 14.16 3.27
C ILE A 57 -6.44 13.77 2.06
N LEU A 58 -5.42 12.97 2.30
CA LEU A 58 -4.59 12.34 1.27
C LEU A 58 -4.85 10.83 1.25
N ILE A 59 -5.15 10.28 0.08
CA ILE A 59 -5.12 8.82 -0.13
C ILE A 59 -3.91 8.44 -0.97
N ILE A 60 -3.25 7.35 -0.60
CA ILE A 60 -2.07 6.82 -1.29
C ILE A 60 -2.40 5.42 -1.80
N GLY A 61 -2.21 5.19 -3.09
CA GLY A 61 -2.50 3.89 -3.70
C GLY A 61 -1.67 3.62 -4.95
N GLY A 62 -1.87 2.46 -5.56
CA GLY A 62 -1.15 2.06 -6.78
C GLY A 62 0.24 1.48 -6.55
N GLY A 63 0.62 1.20 -5.29
CA GLY A 63 1.88 0.56 -4.93
C GLY A 63 2.01 0.39 -3.41
N SER A 64 2.99 -0.41 -2.99
CA SER A 64 3.36 -0.55 -1.58
C SER A 64 4.05 0.72 -1.06
N ILE A 65 3.82 1.03 0.19
CA ILE A 65 4.49 2.10 0.92
C ILE A 65 5.58 1.42 1.75
N ASP A 66 6.84 1.78 1.49
CA ASP A 66 7.94 1.26 2.29
C ASP A 66 7.97 1.90 3.69
N HIS A 67 8.73 1.29 4.59
CA HIS A 67 8.80 1.71 5.99
C HIS A 67 9.35 3.13 6.17
N GLU A 68 10.34 3.53 5.36
CA GLU A 68 10.93 4.87 5.46
C GLU A 68 9.90 5.94 5.08
N LEU A 69 9.20 5.73 3.96
CA LEU A 69 8.14 6.63 3.53
C LEU A 69 6.98 6.66 4.55
N GLU A 70 6.58 5.49 5.09
CA GLU A 70 5.52 5.43 6.12
C GLU A 70 5.92 6.20 7.38
N THR A 71 7.18 6.10 7.83
CA THR A 71 7.70 6.88 8.98
C THR A 71 7.59 8.39 8.72
N ARG A 72 7.96 8.85 7.53
CA ARG A 72 7.82 10.26 7.15
C ARG A 72 6.37 10.73 7.05
N ILE A 73 5.48 9.86 6.60
CA ILE A 73 4.03 10.12 6.53
C ILE A 73 3.44 10.29 7.93
N GLN A 74 3.92 9.55 8.92
CA GLN A 74 3.44 9.65 10.31
C GLN A 74 3.64 11.04 10.91
N GLU A 75 4.62 11.82 10.43
CA GLU A 75 4.87 13.19 10.88
C GLU A 75 3.94 14.24 10.26
N LEU A 76 3.14 13.88 9.24
CA LEU A 76 2.29 14.83 8.54
C LEU A 76 1.06 15.22 9.40
N PRO A 77 0.70 16.53 9.43
CA PRO A 77 -0.42 17.03 10.24
C PRO A 77 -1.79 16.80 9.60
N ILE A 78 -1.85 16.10 8.48
CA ILE A 78 -3.05 15.85 7.65
C ILE A 78 -3.56 14.42 7.82
N CYS A 79 -4.77 14.15 7.32
CA CYS A 79 -5.32 12.79 7.32
C CYS A 79 -4.75 11.97 6.14
N VAL A 80 -3.91 10.95 6.41
CA VAL A 80 -3.33 10.12 5.36
C VAL A 80 -3.83 8.67 5.44
N TYR A 81 -4.28 8.15 4.30
CA TYR A 81 -4.74 6.76 4.18
C TYR A 81 -4.00 6.03 3.06
N SER A 82 -3.63 4.79 3.30
CA SER A 82 -3.32 3.82 2.25
C SER A 82 -4.60 3.19 1.73
N THR A 83 -4.64 2.91 0.42
CA THR A 83 -5.78 2.26 -0.22
C THR A 83 -5.42 0.84 -0.63
N TYR A 84 -6.34 -0.11 -0.47
CA TYR A 84 -6.23 -1.45 -1.02
C TYR A 84 -7.31 -1.67 -2.06
N GLY A 85 -6.93 -2.17 -3.23
CA GLY A 85 -7.78 -2.49 -4.36
C GLY A 85 -6.97 -2.88 -5.59
N MET A 86 -7.65 -3.32 -6.61
CA MET A 86 -7.07 -3.81 -7.87
C MET A 86 -7.93 -3.36 -9.05
N THR A 87 -7.49 -3.69 -10.26
CA THR A 87 -8.24 -3.34 -11.48
C THR A 87 -9.63 -3.97 -11.47
N GLU A 88 -9.73 -5.21 -11.02
CA GLU A 88 -10.96 -5.99 -10.94
C GLU A 88 -11.99 -5.42 -9.95
N THR A 89 -11.52 -4.65 -8.96
CA THR A 89 -12.39 -3.92 -8.03
C THR A 89 -12.66 -2.47 -8.46
N LEU A 90 -12.32 -2.08 -9.70
CA LEU A 90 -12.44 -0.75 -10.30
C LEU A 90 -11.68 0.35 -9.54
N SER A 91 -11.57 0.25 -8.24
CA SER A 91 -10.87 1.18 -7.35
C SER A 91 -10.59 0.47 -6.01
N HIS A 92 -10.25 1.25 -4.99
CA HIS A 92 -10.03 0.70 -3.66
C HIS A 92 -11.33 0.25 -2.99
N ILE A 93 -11.22 -0.84 -2.25
CA ILE A 93 -12.30 -1.47 -1.46
C ILE A 93 -12.05 -1.38 0.05
N ALA A 94 -10.86 -0.95 0.44
CA ALA A 94 -10.49 -0.78 1.85
C ALA A 94 -9.53 0.39 2.02
N LEU A 95 -9.50 0.93 3.24
CA LEU A 95 -8.60 2.01 3.66
C LEU A 95 -7.85 1.62 4.93
N ARG A 96 -6.58 2.05 5.01
CA ARG A 96 -5.74 1.95 6.20
C ARG A 96 -5.26 3.33 6.61
N ARG A 97 -5.54 3.76 7.83
CA ARG A 97 -5.01 5.02 8.36
C ARG A 97 -3.51 4.87 8.62
N LEU A 98 -2.70 5.80 8.06
CA LEU A 98 -1.24 5.73 8.18
C LEU A 98 -0.69 6.55 9.35
N ASN A 99 -1.41 7.60 9.79
CA ASN A 99 -0.90 8.54 10.77
C ASN A 99 -1.96 8.98 11.79
N GLY A 100 -1.50 9.66 12.84
CA GLY A 100 -2.36 10.14 13.92
C GLY A 100 -2.82 9.04 14.88
N PRO A 101 -3.74 9.33 15.81
CA PRO A 101 -4.14 8.39 16.87
C PRO A 101 -4.86 7.13 16.35
N ASP A 102 -5.45 7.20 15.16
CA ASP A 102 -6.17 6.08 14.52
C ASP A 102 -5.27 5.29 13.56
N ALA A 103 -3.96 5.50 13.55
CA ALA A 103 -3.03 4.75 12.72
C ALA A 103 -3.10 3.26 13.04
N SER A 104 -3.12 2.43 11.99
CA SER A 104 -3.30 0.98 12.12
C SER A 104 -2.50 0.25 11.04
N PRO A 105 -1.94 -0.93 11.32
CA PRO A 105 -1.39 -1.79 10.29
C PRO A 105 -2.46 -2.51 9.47
N TYR A 106 -3.73 -2.43 9.88
CA TYR A 106 -4.84 -3.13 9.24
C TYR A 106 -5.67 -2.21 8.37
N TYR A 107 -6.08 -2.72 7.22
CA TYR A 107 -7.09 -2.14 6.35
C TYR A 107 -8.49 -2.43 6.90
N THR A 108 -9.36 -1.45 6.80
CA THR A 108 -10.80 -1.59 7.08
C THR A 108 -11.53 -1.65 5.74
N PRO A 109 -12.20 -2.76 5.40
CA PRO A 109 -12.97 -2.85 4.17
C PRO A 109 -14.23 -1.96 4.24
N PHE A 110 -14.73 -1.55 3.08
CA PHE A 110 -16.01 -0.87 3.01
C PHE A 110 -17.16 -1.82 3.42
N PRO A 111 -18.27 -1.31 3.97
CA PRO A 111 -19.35 -2.15 4.52
C PRO A 111 -19.96 -3.16 3.54
N SER A 112 -19.88 -2.89 2.22
CA SER A 112 -20.38 -3.78 1.17
C SER A 112 -19.40 -4.89 0.78
N VAL A 113 -18.19 -4.89 1.32
CA VAL A 113 -17.12 -5.84 0.97
C VAL A 113 -17.04 -6.91 2.04
N LYS A 114 -17.08 -8.17 1.62
CA LYS A 114 -16.83 -9.33 2.47
C LYS A 114 -15.50 -9.96 2.08
N LEU A 115 -14.74 -10.34 3.08
CA LEU A 115 -13.42 -10.92 2.91
C LEU A 115 -13.37 -12.30 3.55
N SER A 116 -12.63 -13.21 2.93
CA SER A 116 -12.26 -14.52 3.48
C SER A 116 -10.88 -14.91 3.01
N LEU A 117 -10.32 -15.99 3.53
CA LEU A 117 -9.03 -16.52 3.11
C LEU A 117 -9.22 -17.83 2.35
N SER A 118 -8.37 -18.05 1.36
CA SER A 118 -8.22 -19.33 0.69
C SER A 118 -7.47 -20.34 1.58
N THR A 119 -7.32 -21.58 1.12
CA THR A 119 -6.49 -22.60 1.78
C THR A 119 -4.99 -22.27 1.82
N ASP A 120 -4.56 -21.31 1.00
CA ASP A 120 -3.17 -20.81 0.95
C ASP A 120 -3.02 -19.43 1.63
N ASP A 121 -3.98 -19.05 2.47
CA ASP A 121 -4.04 -17.76 3.17
C ASP A 121 -4.06 -16.53 2.24
N THR A 122 -4.44 -16.71 0.97
CA THR A 122 -4.62 -15.58 0.06
C THR A 122 -6.02 -14.97 0.23
N LEU A 123 -6.09 -13.65 0.06
CA LEU A 123 -7.33 -12.89 0.26
C LEU A 123 -8.34 -13.21 -0.84
N ILE A 124 -9.57 -13.51 -0.42
CA ILE A 124 -10.75 -13.67 -1.28
C ILE A 124 -11.67 -12.49 -1.03
N ILE A 125 -12.11 -11.84 -2.13
CA ILE A 125 -12.91 -10.62 -2.10
C ILE A 125 -14.28 -10.90 -2.72
N ASP A 126 -15.34 -10.61 -1.97
CA ASP A 126 -16.72 -10.55 -2.43
C ASP A 126 -17.19 -9.09 -2.29
N ALA A 127 -17.31 -8.39 -3.42
CA ALA A 127 -17.63 -6.97 -3.49
C ALA A 127 -18.78 -6.71 -4.48
N PRO A 128 -20.04 -7.12 -4.16
CA PRO A 128 -21.15 -7.18 -5.12
C PRO A 128 -21.62 -5.83 -5.67
N LEU A 129 -21.21 -4.69 -5.06
CA LEU A 129 -21.45 -3.36 -5.63
C LEU A 129 -20.42 -2.97 -6.71
N VAL A 130 -19.39 -3.77 -6.92
CA VAL A 130 -18.26 -3.47 -7.79
C VAL A 130 -18.09 -4.53 -8.87
N THR A 131 -18.26 -5.79 -8.53
CA THR A 131 -18.14 -6.95 -9.41
C THR A 131 -19.09 -8.05 -9.00
N ASP A 132 -19.63 -8.79 -9.97
CA ASP A 132 -20.49 -9.96 -9.73
C ASP A 132 -19.67 -11.23 -9.44
N GLU A 133 -18.34 -11.17 -9.58
CA GLU A 133 -17.44 -12.30 -9.39
C GLU A 133 -16.76 -12.24 -8.03
N THR A 134 -16.61 -13.40 -7.39
CA THR A 134 -15.72 -13.55 -6.25
C THR A 134 -14.27 -13.58 -6.75
N LEU A 135 -13.46 -12.65 -6.27
CA LEU A 135 -12.07 -12.52 -6.68
C LEU A 135 -11.16 -13.26 -5.73
N VAL A 136 -10.35 -14.18 -6.24
CA VAL A 136 -9.28 -14.85 -5.49
C VAL A 136 -7.96 -14.16 -5.84
N THR A 137 -7.34 -13.51 -4.86
CA THR A 137 -6.10 -12.75 -5.10
C THR A 137 -4.86 -13.62 -4.90
N ASN A 138 -3.70 -13.09 -5.27
CA ASN A 138 -2.39 -13.63 -4.90
C ASN A 138 -1.80 -12.94 -3.65
N ASP A 139 -2.56 -12.08 -2.99
CA ASP A 139 -2.11 -11.37 -1.79
C ASP A 139 -2.34 -12.24 -0.55
N VAL A 140 -1.27 -12.68 0.09
CA VAL A 140 -1.31 -13.40 1.37
C VAL A 140 -1.68 -12.40 2.46
N ALA A 141 -2.67 -12.73 3.27
CA ALA A 141 -3.24 -11.81 4.24
C ALA A 141 -3.48 -12.45 5.61
N GLU A 142 -3.43 -11.62 6.62
CA GLU A 142 -3.99 -11.87 7.94
C GLU A 142 -5.37 -11.22 8.02
N LEU A 143 -6.41 -11.99 8.37
CA LEU A 143 -7.77 -11.52 8.50
C LEU A 143 -8.21 -11.60 9.97
N LEU A 144 -8.63 -10.47 10.53
CA LEU A 144 -9.13 -10.41 11.89
C LEU A 144 -10.62 -10.78 11.96
N PRO A 145 -11.11 -11.22 13.16
CA PRO A 145 -12.52 -11.57 13.36
C PRO A 145 -13.52 -10.43 13.08
N ASP A 146 -13.07 -9.17 13.16
CA ASP A 146 -13.87 -7.98 12.85
C ASP A 146 -13.86 -7.59 11.37
N GLY A 147 -13.21 -8.38 10.51
CA GLY A 147 -13.13 -8.18 9.08
C GLY A 147 -11.99 -7.25 8.63
N ARG A 148 -11.24 -6.65 9.55
CA ARG A 148 -10.01 -5.92 9.20
C ARG A 148 -8.93 -6.90 8.77
N PHE A 149 -8.03 -6.47 7.89
CA PHE A 149 -6.99 -7.33 7.34
C PHE A 149 -5.67 -6.59 7.13
N ARG A 150 -4.59 -7.36 7.07
CA ARG A 150 -3.25 -6.88 6.71
C ARG A 150 -2.69 -7.76 5.60
N ILE A 151 -2.08 -7.14 4.60
CA ILE A 151 -1.34 -7.86 3.56
C ILE A 151 0.04 -8.20 4.13
N LEU A 152 0.40 -9.46 4.03
CA LEU A 152 1.69 -10.01 4.47
C LEU A 152 2.70 -10.11 3.34
N GLY A 153 2.20 -10.13 2.08
CA GLY A 153 2.99 -10.19 0.87
C GLY A 153 2.22 -10.88 -0.25
N ARG A 154 2.94 -11.35 -1.26
CA ARG A 154 2.33 -12.04 -2.41
C ARG A 154 2.71 -13.52 -2.43
N LYS A 155 1.75 -14.35 -2.83
CA LYS A 155 1.96 -15.79 -3.03
C LYS A 155 3.11 -16.08 -4.03
N ASP A 156 3.24 -15.23 -5.04
CA ASP A 156 4.27 -15.33 -6.07
C ASP A 156 5.69 -15.10 -5.51
N ASN A 157 5.81 -14.45 -4.35
CA ASN A 157 7.08 -14.15 -3.69
C ASN A 157 7.45 -15.15 -2.58
N ILE A 158 6.65 -16.21 -2.40
CA ILE A 158 6.95 -17.26 -1.41
C ILE A 158 8.10 -18.12 -1.92
N ILE A 159 9.20 -18.21 -1.15
CA ILE A 159 10.31 -19.10 -1.38
C ILE A 159 10.02 -20.46 -0.72
N ASN A 160 10.11 -21.55 -1.48
CA ASN A 160 9.93 -22.92 -0.96
C ASN A 160 11.29 -23.58 -0.73
N SER A 161 11.86 -23.42 0.46
CA SER A 161 13.17 -23.95 0.83
C SER A 161 13.03 -25.19 1.70
N GLY A 162 13.34 -26.36 1.14
CA GLY A 162 13.29 -27.63 1.88
C GLY A 162 11.91 -27.98 2.46
N GLY A 163 10.82 -27.54 1.81
CA GLY A 163 9.45 -27.73 2.28
C GLY A 163 8.96 -26.64 3.24
N ILE A 164 9.78 -25.65 3.56
CA ILE A 164 9.42 -24.50 4.36
C ILE A 164 9.00 -23.35 3.41
N LYS A 165 7.79 -22.82 3.61
CA LYS A 165 7.31 -21.63 2.90
C LYS A 165 7.82 -20.37 3.61
N ILE A 166 8.64 -19.58 2.93
CA ILE A 166 9.23 -18.34 3.47
C ILE A 166 8.63 -17.15 2.70
N GLN A 167 7.92 -16.30 3.41
CA GLN A 167 7.38 -15.05 2.85
C GLN A 167 8.49 -14.01 2.84
N THR A 168 8.93 -13.58 1.65
CA THR A 168 10.08 -12.66 1.50
C THR A 168 9.84 -11.34 2.21
N GLU A 169 8.64 -10.78 2.10
CA GLU A 169 8.28 -9.49 2.68
C GLU A 169 8.36 -9.50 4.22
N ILE A 170 8.00 -10.61 4.86
CA ILE A 170 8.12 -10.76 6.33
C ILE A 170 9.60 -10.80 6.75
N VAL A 171 10.44 -11.51 5.98
CA VAL A 171 11.89 -11.54 6.26
C VAL A 171 12.50 -10.15 6.08
N GLU A 172 12.12 -9.44 5.03
CA GLU A 172 12.57 -8.08 4.79
C GLU A 172 12.13 -7.12 5.90
N GLU A 173 10.89 -7.22 6.39
CA GLU A 173 10.38 -6.42 7.51
C GLU A 173 11.23 -6.63 8.79
N ILE A 174 11.58 -7.90 9.10
CA ILE A 174 12.42 -8.24 10.26
C ILE A 174 13.86 -7.73 10.11
N LEU A 175 14.42 -7.77 8.90
CA LEU A 175 15.81 -7.37 8.65
C LEU A 175 15.99 -5.85 8.50
N ARG A 176 14.95 -5.11 8.16
CA ARG A 176 15.04 -3.68 7.87
C ARG A 176 15.64 -2.84 9.02
N PRO A 177 15.29 -3.03 10.31
CA PRO A 177 15.93 -2.31 11.40
C PRO A 177 17.39 -2.72 11.63
N ILE A 178 17.85 -3.83 11.05
CA ILE A 178 19.21 -4.38 11.26
C ILE A 178 20.14 -3.98 10.11
N ILE A 179 19.60 -3.90 8.87
CA ILE A 179 20.37 -3.62 7.65
C ILE A 179 20.03 -2.19 7.19
N PRO A 180 20.95 -1.21 7.36
CA PRO A 180 20.67 0.20 7.06
C PRO A 180 20.76 0.55 5.57
N THR A 181 21.24 -0.37 4.72
CA THR A 181 21.36 -0.17 3.26
C THR A 181 20.19 -0.83 2.53
N ASN A 182 19.99 -0.48 1.26
CA ASN A 182 18.98 -1.14 0.44
C ASN A 182 19.32 -2.62 0.25
N PHE A 183 18.33 -3.47 0.46
CA PHE A 183 18.44 -4.90 0.28
C PHE A 183 17.12 -5.49 -0.23
N ALA A 184 17.19 -6.71 -0.74
CA ALA A 184 16.04 -7.52 -1.12
C ALA A 184 16.29 -8.99 -0.78
N ILE A 185 15.22 -9.71 -0.43
CA ILE A 185 15.22 -11.16 -0.29
C ILE A 185 14.72 -11.78 -1.59
N THR A 186 15.47 -12.78 -2.09
CA THR A 186 15.08 -13.56 -3.27
C THR A 186 15.54 -15.01 -3.12
N SER A 187 15.33 -15.83 -4.13
CA SER A 187 15.81 -17.21 -4.14
C SER A 187 16.66 -17.52 -5.37
N VAL A 188 17.45 -18.58 -5.24
CA VAL A 188 18.10 -19.24 -6.36
C VAL A 188 17.76 -20.74 -6.32
N PRO A 189 17.75 -21.44 -7.46
CA PRO A 189 17.59 -22.88 -7.48
C PRO A 189 18.67 -23.58 -6.65
N ASP A 190 18.28 -24.51 -5.80
CA ASP A 190 19.18 -25.32 -4.97
C ASP A 190 18.86 -26.82 -5.12
N PRO A 191 19.85 -27.69 -5.41
CA PRO A 191 19.61 -29.11 -5.63
C PRO A 191 19.10 -29.88 -4.41
N LYS A 192 19.35 -29.38 -3.20
CA LYS A 192 18.96 -30.02 -1.93
C LYS A 192 17.63 -29.49 -1.41
N PHE A 193 17.42 -28.19 -1.53
CA PHE A 193 16.27 -27.51 -0.91
C PHE A 193 15.21 -27.11 -1.93
N GLY A 194 15.44 -27.30 -3.24
CA GLY A 194 14.60 -26.76 -4.31
C GLY A 194 14.92 -25.28 -4.57
N GLU A 195 14.77 -24.47 -3.55
CA GLU A 195 15.17 -23.06 -3.55
C GLU A 195 15.99 -22.73 -2.31
N ALA A 196 17.06 -21.97 -2.48
CA ALA A 196 17.82 -21.37 -1.38
C ALA A 196 17.54 -19.87 -1.31
N MET A 197 17.11 -19.40 -0.14
CA MET A 197 16.91 -17.98 0.11
C MET A 197 18.26 -17.25 0.09
N ILE A 198 18.32 -16.13 -0.61
CA ILE A 198 19.49 -15.25 -0.66
C ILE A 198 19.10 -13.81 -0.32
N LEU A 199 20.04 -13.10 0.30
CA LEU A 199 19.98 -11.69 0.59
C LEU A 199 20.83 -10.93 -0.42
N LEU A 200 20.21 -10.02 -1.17
CA LEU A 200 20.91 -9.05 -2.02
C LEU A 200 21.08 -7.74 -1.26
N ILE A 201 22.28 -7.22 -1.20
CA ILE A 201 22.59 -5.95 -0.53
C ILE A 201 23.29 -5.03 -1.53
N THR A 202 22.85 -3.76 -1.59
CA THR A 202 23.59 -2.74 -2.35
C THR A 202 24.88 -2.39 -1.61
N THR A 203 26.01 -2.66 -2.25
CA THR A 203 27.31 -2.11 -1.83
C THR A 203 27.46 -0.73 -2.44
N GLY A 204 27.52 0.31 -1.59
CA GLY A 204 27.78 1.68 -2.01
C GLY A 204 29.14 1.87 -2.65
#